data_f59df5c8a49dcdb181ec82f7c9fe51bb
#
_entry.id   f59df5c8a49dcdb181ec82f7c9fe51bb
#
_cell.length_a   1.000
_cell.length_b   1.000
_cell.length_c   1.000
_cell.angle_alpha   90.00
_cell.angle_beta   90.00
_cell.angle_gamma   90.00
#
_symmetry.space_group_name_H-M   'P 1'
#
loop_
_entity.id
_entity.type
_entity.pdbx_description
1 polymer ?
#
loop_
_entity_poly.entity_id
_entity_poly.type
_entity_poly.pdbx_seq_one_letter_code
_entity_poly.pdbx_strand_id
1 'polypeptide(L)'
;FVDPGKRVYVRQITFVGNSGTKDEVLRREMRQFEGGWFSQAAIDRSKIRLQRLTYFDSVNIETPAVPGTDDQIDVVVSVEERAAGSFSVGLGYSQVQGIIASLTVQQDNFLGSGKRVGLSLSHSSIISSFNVSYDNPYWTEDGVSRGFYIRYQEFDQRGANISTFTSTEAAGGVSVGFPLTEVDYIRAGTGLRSTDLNIGAFVFEREFVDPDDPDVILCNDINENGICPEQYLVPRPGDPLSRSLDHDGDGELSASERDFFTWDFTVSWSRDTRNHFLNPTRGSSQRLSLETSLPGSTRQFYKLFYRAAKYWPIWADLVFSVHGEVGYGDSYDDYDSTSQATPVPSPDLPEGTEGECLQEEVMTLDDGLPFYEHFYGGGVRDIRGFEDNTLGPKDGIISCRAVGGDVKVAGGMELAIPTPFTKGGGSRIALFFDFGIVYENWSTFDAGLFRMSTGISVTWQAPIGPIIMNYAFPIKKFRGDRTEALQFSFGTTF
;
A
#
# COMPACT_ATOMS: atom_id res chain seq x y z
N PHE A 1 39.63 22.65 39.25
CA PHE A 1 38.77 23.85 39.18
C PHE A 1 38.37 24.04 37.74
N VAL A 2 37.08 23.89 37.44
CA VAL A 2 36.50 24.29 36.16
C VAL A 2 35.95 25.69 36.39
N ASP A 3 36.54 26.69 35.72
CA ASP A 3 35.99 28.04 35.69
C ASP A 3 34.82 28.01 34.68
N PRO A 4 33.58 28.07 35.11
CA PRO A 4 32.46 28.15 34.19
C PRO A 4 32.45 29.52 33.56
N GLY A 5 33.01 29.69 32.35
CA GLY A 5 33.04 30.93 31.62
C GLY A 5 31.68 31.67 31.62
N LYS A 6 31.66 32.91 31.17
CA LYS A 6 30.41 33.71 31.07
C LYS A 6 29.40 33.01 30.15
N ARG A 7 28.12 33.09 30.50
CA ARG A 7 27.02 32.62 29.62
C ARG A 7 26.95 33.52 28.39
N VAL A 8 26.93 32.91 27.22
CA VAL A 8 26.89 33.62 25.93
C VAL A 8 25.45 33.56 25.40
N TYR A 9 24.97 34.68 24.88
CA TYR A 9 23.63 34.84 24.29
C TYR A 9 23.74 35.02 22.78
N VAL A 10 22.75 34.49 22.04
CA VAL A 10 22.63 34.76 20.62
C VAL A 10 21.90 36.08 20.40
N ARG A 11 22.59 37.05 19.79
CA ARG A 11 22.02 38.36 19.49
C ARG A 11 21.06 38.29 18.29
N GLN A 12 21.51 37.71 17.18
CA GLN A 12 20.78 37.67 15.91
C GLN A 12 21.13 36.41 15.12
N ILE A 13 20.17 35.92 14.36
CA ILE A 13 20.37 34.84 13.38
C ILE A 13 20.14 35.41 11.98
N THR A 14 21.17 35.37 11.15
CA THR A 14 21.16 35.89 9.78
C THR A 14 21.29 34.73 8.79
N PHE A 15 20.51 34.75 7.73
CA PHE A 15 20.57 33.77 6.64
C PHE A 15 21.21 34.42 5.41
N VAL A 16 22.08 33.66 4.74
CA VAL A 16 22.85 34.11 3.58
C VAL A 16 22.84 33.01 2.52
N GLY A 17 22.63 33.38 1.26
CA GLY A 17 22.61 32.44 0.13
C GLY A 17 21.25 31.90 -0.26
N ASN A 18 20.21 32.27 0.48
CA ASN A 18 18.82 31.84 0.22
C ASN A 18 18.09 32.81 -0.74
N SER A 19 18.58 32.91 -1.96
CA SER A 19 18.02 33.86 -2.96
C SER A 19 16.62 33.48 -3.45
N GLY A 20 16.34 32.19 -3.54
CA GLY A 20 15.05 31.64 -3.96
C GLY A 20 14.17 31.18 -2.81
N THR A 21 14.74 30.88 -1.64
CA THR A 21 14.02 30.36 -0.47
C THR A 21 13.76 31.48 0.53
N LYS A 22 12.53 31.59 1.01
CA LYS A 22 12.16 32.59 2.02
C LYS A 22 12.84 32.32 3.37
N ASP A 23 13.22 33.37 4.09
CA ASP A 23 13.83 33.30 5.43
C ASP A 23 13.01 32.45 6.41
N GLU A 24 11.70 32.55 6.37
CA GLU A 24 10.80 31.79 7.25
C GLU A 24 11.02 30.28 7.16
N VAL A 25 11.41 29.79 5.96
CA VAL A 25 11.64 28.35 5.70
C VAL A 25 12.90 27.86 6.41
N LEU A 26 13.95 28.66 6.47
CA LEU A 26 15.17 28.33 7.21
C LEU A 26 14.95 28.53 8.72
N ARG A 27 14.30 29.63 9.10
CA ARG A 27 14.08 30.01 10.49
C ARG A 27 13.28 28.99 11.29
N ARG A 28 12.27 28.38 10.70
CA ARG A 28 11.47 27.32 11.35
C ARG A 28 12.25 26.01 11.62
N GLU A 29 13.34 25.79 10.89
CA GLU A 29 14.23 24.64 11.13
C GLU A 29 15.26 24.90 12.25
N MET A 30 15.42 26.14 12.66
CA MET A 30 16.35 26.49 13.74
C MET A 30 15.84 25.99 15.09
N ARG A 31 16.76 25.50 15.91
CA ARG A 31 16.53 25.10 17.31
C ARG A 31 17.23 26.00 18.29
N GLN A 32 18.12 26.86 17.79
CA GLN A 32 18.68 27.99 18.52
C GLN A 32 17.78 29.21 18.25
N PHE A 33 17.44 29.95 19.30
CA PHE A 33 16.63 31.17 19.21
C PHE A 33 17.45 32.41 19.48
N GLU A 34 17.05 33.52 18.88
CA GLU A 34 17.56 34.85 19.18
C GLU A 34 17.21 35.24 20.62
N GLY A 35 18.10 35.91 21.33
CA GLY A 35 17.93 36.25 22.74
C GLY A 35 18.10 35.06 23.71
N GLY A 36 18.22 33.86 23.22
CA GLY A 36 18.42 32.67 24.03
C GLY A 36 19.90 32.39 24.34
N TRP A 37 20.13 31.53 25.31
CA TRP A 37 21.48 31.05 25.62
C TRP A 37 22.02 30.23 24.45
N PHE A 38 23.28 30.48 24.11
CA PHE A 38 23.94 29.68 23.10
C PHE A 38 24.04 28.22 23.50
N SER A 39 23.68 27.34 22.59
CA SER A 39 23.79 25.89 22.75
C SER A 39 24.38 25.28 21.49
N GLN A 40 25.58 24.73 21.58
CA GLN A 40 26.19 24.00 20.47
C GLN A 40 25.30 22.86 19.98
N ALA A 41 24.66 22.14 20.90
CA ALA A 41 23.73 21.07 20.55
C ALA A 41 22.50 21.56 19.78
N ALA A 42 22.02 22.80 20.05
CA ALA A 42 20.91 23.39 19.30
C ALA A 42 21.38 23.82 17.90
N ILE A 43 22.58 24.33 17.74
CA ILE A 43 23.20 24.66 16.45
C ILE A 43 23.37 23.39 15.60
N ASP A 44 23.95 22.33 16.18
CA ASP A 44 24.18 21.07 15.47
C ASP A 44 22.85 20.44 15.00
N ARG A 45 21.81 20.48 15.84
CA ARG A 45 20.47 20.04 15.47
C ARG A 45 19.88 20.89 14.35
N SER A 46 20.05 22.22 14.41
CA SER A 46 19.60 23.13 13.35
C SER A 46 20.28 22.80 12.02
N LYS A 47 21.61 22.60 12.06
CA LYS A 47 22.37 22.19 10.87
C LYS A 47 21.87 20.89 10.25
N ILE A 48 21.65 19.86 11.07
CA ILE A 48 21.12 18.57 10.60
C ILE A 48 19.72 18.74 9.97
N ARG A 49 18.86 19.57 10.56
CA ARG A 49 17.52 19.82 10.02
C ARG A 49 17.55 20.54 8.69
N LEU A 50 18.34 21.59 8.59
CA LEU A 50 18.54 22.33 7.32
C LEU A 50 19.15 21.44 6.23
N GLN A 51 20.11 20.58 6.57
CA GLN A 51 20.71 19.60 5.63
C GLN A 51 19.73 18.53 5.15
N ARG A 52 18.65 18.28 5.87
CA ARG A 52 17.60 17.36 5.44
C ARG A 52 16.66 17.96 4.37
N LEU A 53 16.70 19.28 4.21
CA LEU A 53 15.93 19.95 3.16
C LEU A 53 16.59 19.68 1.80
N THR A 54 15.81 19.08 0.91
CA THR A 54 16.31 18.56 -0.38
C THR A 54 16.73 19.62 -1.37
N TYR A 55 16.50 20.89 -1.06
CA TYR A 55 16.79 22.04 -1.92
C TYR A 55 18.01 22.86 -1.47
N PHE A 56 18.85 22.32 -0.56
CA PHE A 56 20.16 22.86 -0.23
C PHE A 56 21.25 21.82 -0.50
N ASP A 57 22.32 22.22 -1.16
CA ASP A 57 23.50 21.39 -1.38
C ASP A 57 24.45 21.45 -0.19
N SER A 58 24.65 22.63 0.37
CA SER A 58 25.49 22.82 1.53
C SER A 58 24.84 23.74 2.57
N VAL A 59 25.12 23.48 3.85
CA VAL A 59 24.71 24.32 4.98
C VAL A 59 25.88 24.48 5.91
N ASN A 60 26.30 25.72 6.11
CA ASN A 60 27.33 26.12 7.09
C ASN A 60 26.74 27.07 8.13
N ILE A 61 27.10 26.87 9.38
CA ILE A 61 26.67 27.75 10.48
C ILE A 61 27.91 28.24 11.20
N GLU A 62 28.09 29.55 11.25
CA GLU A 62 29.19 30.25 11.93
C GLU A 62 28.62 31.05 13.10
N THR A 63 29.41 31.18 14.15
CA THR A 63 29.03 31.87 15.40
C THR A 63 30.03 32.93 15.79
N PRO A 64 30.16 34.04 15.00
CA PRO A 64 31.11 35.10 15.30
C PRO A 64 30.71 35.85 16.57
N ALA A 65 31.74 36.20 17.38
CA ALA A 65 31.56 37.05 18.54
C ALA A 65 31.17 38.47 18.11
N VAL A 66 30.28 39.11 18.85
CA VAL A 66 29.85 40.49 18.58
C VAL A 66 30.91 41.47 19.08
N PRO A 67 31.49 42.33 18.22
CA PRO A 67 32.49 43.29 18.64
C PRO A 67 31.97 44.21 19.75
N GLY A 68 32.78 44.37 20.81
CA GLY A 68 32.46 45.26 21.93
C GLY A 68 31.53 44.63 23.00
N THR A 69 31.23 43.34 22.92
CA THR A 69 30.50 42.58 23.93
C THR A 69 31.29 41.33 24.30
N ASP A 70 31.23 40.91 25.58
CA ASP A 70 31.93 39.71 26.07
C ASP A 70 31.00 38.49 26.16
N ASP A 71 29.69 38.72 25.97
CA ASP A 71 28.62 37.73 26.24
C ASP A 71 27.63 37.57 25.10
N GLN A 72 27.93 38.12 23.90
CA GLN A 72 27.04 38.01 22.74
C GLN A 72 27.75 37.44 21.52
N ILE A 73 27.03 36.61 20.78
CA ILE A 73 27.42 36.08 19.47
C ILE A 73 26.30 36.27 18.46
N ASP A 74 26.66 36.38 17.21
CA ASP A 74 25.73 36.25 16.07
C ASP A 74 25.79 34.84 15.55
N VAL A 75 24.68 34.39 14.92
CA VAL A 75 24.62 33.11 14.20
C VAL A 75 24.42 33.44 12.73
N VAL A 76 25.37 33.09 11.89
CA VAL A 76 25.29 33.26 10.44
C VAL A 76 25.11 31.91 9.81
N VAL A 77 23.97 31.71 9.19
CA VAL A 77 23.60 30.48 8.48
C VAL A 77 23.79 30.72 6.98
N SER A 78 24.81 30.14 6.40
CA SER A 78 25.11 30.22 4.97
C SER A 78 24.62 28.95 4.30
N VAL A 79 23.77 29.08 3.29
CA VAL A 79 23.23 27.98 2.50
C VAL A 79 23.58 28.14 1.02
N GLU A 80 23.73 27.05 0.35
CA GLU A 80 23.86 26.97 -1.11
C GLU A 80 22.65 26.26 -1.68
N GLU A 81 21.82 27.01 -2.43
CA GLU A 81 20.60 26.48 -3.00
C GLU A 81 20.87 25.63 -4.25
N ARG A 82 20.11 24.55 -4.39
CA ARG A 82 20.07 23.77 -5.62
C ARG A 82 18.68 23.77 -6.22
N ALA A 83 18.57 23.29 -7.46
CA ALA A 83 17.29 23.13 -8.11
C ALA A 83 16.38 22.23 -7.28
N ALA A 84 15.25 22.76 -6.79
CA ALA A 84 14.25 22.07 -5.98
C ALA A 84 13.25 21.27 -6.83
N GLY A 85 13.32 21.39 -8.17
CA GLY A 85 12.51 20.64 -9.11
C GLY A 85 13.17 19.32 -9.52
N SER A 86 12.43 18.25 -9.56
CA SER A 86 12.85 16.97 -10.11
C SER A 86 11.87 16.51 -11.19
N PHE A 87 12.42 15.97 -12.25
CA PHE A 87 11.71 15.32 -13.33
C PHE A 87 12.26 13.92 -13.49
N SER A 88 11.41 12.92 -13.38
CA SER A 88 11.81 11.52 -13.45
C SER A 88 10.91 10.77 -14.42
N VAL A 89 11.52 10.05 -15.34
CA VAL A 89 10.86 9.06 -16.19
C VAL A 89 11.36 7.70 -15.77
N GLY A 90 10.45 6.81 -15.43
CA GLY A 90 10.73 5.44 -15.01
C GLY A 90 10.16 4.44 -16.00
N LEU A 91 10.92 3.39 -16.24
CA LEU A 91 10.45 2.19 -16.92
C LEU A 91 10.72 1.00 -16.00
N GLY A 92 9.72 0.15 -15.84
CA GLY A 92 9.84 -1.02 -15.01
C GLY A 92 9.11 -2.21 -15.62
N TYR A 93 9.24 -3.34 -14.98
CA TYR A 93 8.56 -4.57 -15.31
C TYR A 93 8.20 -5.35 -14.05
N SER A 94 7.01 -5.89 -14.02
CA SER A 94 6.54 -6.85 -13.02
C SER A 94 5.81 -7.97 -13.74
N GLN A 95 5.85 -9.19 -13.20
CA GLN A 95 5.16 -10.33 -13.79
C GLN A 95 3.66 -10.12 -13.91
N VAL A 96 3.06 -9.47 -12.91
CA VAL A 96 1.63 -9.17 -12.89
C VAL A 96 1.28 -7.94 -13.74
N GLN A 97 2.02 -6.86 -13.57
CA GLN A 97 1.69 -5.57 -14.22
C GLN A 97 2.29 -5.42 -15.62
N GLY A 98 3.12 -6.37 -16.07
CA GLY A 98 3.84 -6.24 -17.33
C GLY A 98 4.81 -5.06 -17.33
N ILE A 99 4.89 -4.34 -18.43
CA ILE A 99 5.71 -3.13 -18.57
C ILE A 99 5.02 -1.97 -17.85
N ILE A 100 5.77 -1.27 -17.01
CA ILE A 100 5.31 -0.11 -16.25
C ILE A 100 6.07 1.12 -16.72
N ALA A 101 5.34 2.12 -17.17
CA ALA A 101 5.88 3.43 -17.49
C ALA A 101 5.43 4.45 -16.45
N SER A 102 6.34 5.26 -15.95
CA SER A 102 6.02 6.29 -14.96
C SER A 102 6.68 7.62 -15.30
N LEU A 103 5.97 8.70 -15.00
CA LEU A 103 6.44 10.06 -15.11
C LEU A 103 6.14 10.77 -13.79
N THR A 104 7.17 11.32 -13.15
CA THR A 104 7.01 12.10 -11.92
C THR A 104 7.65 13.46 -12.10
N VAL A 105 6.88 14.50 -11.82
CA VAL A 105 7.34 15.89 -11.73
C VAL A 105 7.09 16.37 -10.32
N GLN A 106 8.14 16.78 -9.61
CA GLN A 106 8.02 17.25 -8.24
C GLN A 106 8.80 18.54 -8.04
N GLN A 107 8.22 19.47 -7.33
CA GLN A 107 8.84 20.72 -6.89
C GLN A 107 8.78 20.80 -5.37
N ASP A 108 9.92 20.64 -4.69
CA ASP A 108 9.99 20.56 -3.23
C ASP A 108 9.94 21.92 -2.52
N ASN A 109 10.36 22.98 -3.16
CA ASN A 109 10.35 24.33 -2.60
C ASN A 109 9.55 25.26 -3.52
N PHE A 110 8.25 24.98 -3.67
CA PHE A 110 7.40 25.71 -4.58
C PHE A 110 7.34 27.21 -4.22
N LEU A 111 7.78 28.06 -5.14
CA LEU A 111 7.89 29.52 -4.97
C LEU A 111 8.66 29.93 -3.70
N GLY A 112 9.69 29.18 -3.32
CA GLY A 112 10.54 29.48 -2.17
C GLY A 112 9.86 29.30 -0.81
N SER A 113 8.70 28.70 -0.75
CA SER A 113 7.87 28.60 0.46
C SER A 113 8.07 27.31 1.26
N GLY A 114 8.96 26.41 0.80
CA GLY A 114 9.18 25.09 1.40
C GLY A 114 8.00 24.14 1.28
N LYS A 115 7.03 24.44 0.41
CA LYS A 115 5.89 23.59 0.10
C LYS A 115 6.22 22.69 -1.08
N ARG A 116 5.61 21.52 -1.11
CA ARG A 116 5.82 20.53 -2.16
C ARG A 116 4.59 20.46 -3.07
N VAL A 117 4.83 20.44 -4.38
CA VAL A 117 3.82 20.15 -5.39
C VAL A 117 4.34 18.98 -6.21
N GLY A 118 3.51 17.99 -6.43
CA GLY A 118 3.84 16.80 -7.19
C GLY A 118 2.77 16.44 -8.21
N LEU A 119 3.23 15.93 -9.35
CA LEU A 119 2.42 15.30 -10.38
C LEU A 119 3.04 13.93 -10.66
N SER A 120 2.27 12.87 -10.59
CA SER A 120 2.70 11.55 -10.99
C SER A 120 1.70 10.91 -11.95
N LEU A 121 2.23 10.31 -12.98
CA LEU A 121 1.52 9.50 -13.96
C LEU A 121 2.16 8.11 -13.94
N SER A 122 1.35 7.07 -13.92
CA SER A 122 1.84 5.70 -14.07
C SER A 122 0.88 4.92 -14.95
N HIS A 123 1.42 4.09 -15.82
CA HIS A 123 0.65 3.23 -16.70
C HIS A 123 1.31 1.85 -16.80
N SER A 124 0.48 0.83 -16.65
CA SER A 124 0.85 -0.57 -16.85
C SER A 124 -0.31 -1.32 -17.52
N SER A 125 -0.17 -2.63 -17.72
CA SER A 125 -1.27 -3.44 -18.28
C SER A 125 -2.51 -3.50 -17.39
N ILE A 126 -2.35 -3.30 -16.08
CA ILE A 126 -3.45 -3.44 -15.10
C ILE A 126 -3.76 -2.14 -14.34
N ILE A 127 -2.86 -1.16 -14.33
CA ILE A 127 -3.08 0.10 -13.59
C ILE A 127 -2.71 1.27 -14.47
N SER A 128 -3.64 2.21 -14.59
CA SER A 128 -3.39 3.57 -15.08
C SER A 128 -3.71 4.55 -13.97
N SER A 129 -2.78 5.40 -13.58
CA SER A 129 -2.99 6.35 -12.50
C SER A 129 -2.46 7.74 -12.81
N PHE A 130 -3.20 8.73 -12.36
CA PHE A 130 -2.87 10.15 -12.37
C PHE A 130 -3.04 10.68 -10.95
N ASN A 131 -2.02 11.33 -10.41
CA ASN A 131 -2.09 11.91 -9.08
C ASN A 131 -1.42 13.28 -9.05
N VAL A 132 -2.14 14.26 -8.50
CA VAL A 132 -1.63 15.60 -8.18
C VAL A 132 -1.65 15.76 -6.67
N SER A 133 -0.54 16.22 -6.11
CA SER A 133 -0.41 16.42 -4.67
C SER A 133 0.19 17.77 -4.33
N TYR A 134 -0.28 18.33 -3.24
CA TYR A 134 0.27 19.51 -2.60
C TYR A 134 0.47 19.20 -1.12
N ASP A 135 1.64 19.48 -0.59
CA ASP A 135 1.98 19.27 0.82
C ASP A 135 2.66 20.51 1.39
N ASN A 136 2.12 21.03 2.49
CA ASN A 136 2.73 22.08 3.29
C ASN A 136 3.18 21.46 4.62
N PRO A 137 4.47 21.19 4.82
CA PRO A 137 4.98 20.53 6.02
C PRO A 137 4.88 21.40 7.30
N TYR A 138 4.71 22.71 7.13
CA TYR A 138 4.55 23.67 8.20
C TYR A 138 3.35 24.56 7.91
N TRP A 139 2.15 24.00 8.04
CA TRP A 139 0.91 24.79 8.03
C TRP A 139 0.79 25.65 9.30
N THR A 140 1.28 25.13 10.42
CA THR A 140 1.46 25.87 11.68
C THR A 140 2.93 25.92 12.06
N GLU A 141 3.29 26.84 12.96
CA GLU A 141 4.68 26.99 13.45
C GLU A 141 5.18 25.76 14.20
N ASP A 142 4.27 25.00 14.83
CA ASP A 142 4.58 23.75 15.54
C ASP A 142 4.90 22.56 14.62
N GLY A 143 4.85 22.76 13.29
CA GLY A 143 5.18 21.72 12.32
C GLY A 143 4.01 20.79 11.97
N VAL A 144 2.77 21.23 12.22
CA VAL A 144 1.58 20.52 11.70
C VAL A 144 1.57 20.68 10.18
N SER A 145 1.54 19.57 9.47
CA SER A 145 1.47 19.57 8.01
C SER A 145 0.03 19.58 7.51
N ARG A 146 -0.16 20.08 6.27
CA ARG A 146 -1.42 20.01 5.55
C ARG A 146 -1.18 19.62 4.10
N GLY A 147 -1.89 18.56 3.66
CA GLY A 147 -1.85 18.06 2.30
C GLY A 147 -3.18 18.13 1.59
N PHE A 148 -3.14 18.22 0.25
CA PHE A 148 -4.26 18.04 -0.65
C PHE A 148 -3.85 17.09 -1.74
N TYR A 149 -4.79 16.27 -2.21
CA TYR A 149 -4.54 15.39 -3.36
C TYR A 149 -5.78 15.32 -4.25
N ILE A 150 -5.51 15.05 -5.53
CA ILE A 150 -6.50 14.63 -6.51
C ILE A 150 -5.90 13.41 -7.20
N ARG A 151 -6.65 12.33 -7.26
CA ARG A 151 -6.24 11.06 -7.87
C ARG A 151 -7.31 10.57 -8.83
N TYR A 152 -6.88 10.07 -9.95
CA TYR A 152 -7.69 9.28 -10.88
C TYR A 152 -6.94 7.98 -11.14
N GLN A 153 -7.62 6.86 -11.01
CA GLN A 153 -7.01 5.54 -11.19
C GLN A 153 -8.00 4.61 -11.88
N GLU A 154 -7.51 3.91 -12.87
CA GLU A 154 -8.18 2.79 -13.51
C GLU A 154 -7.40 1.52 -13.16
N PHE A 155 -8.09 0.50 -12.69
CA PHE A 155 -7.50 -0.74 -12.26
C PHE A 155 -8.23 -1.95 -12.85
N ASP A 156 -7.55 -2.69 -13.73
CA ASP A 156 -8.04 -3.98 -14.26
C ASP A 156 -7.73 -5.09 -13.26
N GLN A 157 -8.70 -5.43 -12.44
CA GLN A 157 -8.56 -6.46 -11.42
C GLN A 157 -8.46 -7.86 -12.01
N ARG A 158 -8.98 -8.09 -13.21
CA ARG A 158 -8.86 -9.34 -13.94
C ARG A 158 -7.38 -9.64 -14.28
N GLY A 159 -6.67 -8.65 -14.77
CA GLY A 159 -5.24 -8.74 -15.04
C GLY A 159 -4.40 -8.96 -13.78
N ALA A 160 -4.89 -8.52 -12.64
CA ALA A 160 -4.24 -8.66 -11.34
C ALA A 160 -4.56 -9.98 -10.60
N ASN A 161 -5.27 -10.91 -11.21
CA ASN A 161 -5.78 -12.17 -10.61
C ASN A 161 -6.78 -11.96 -9.47
N ILE A 162 -7.42 -10.79 -9.36
CA ILE A 162 -8.29 -10.44 -8.26
C ILE A 162 -9.74 -10.84 -8.59
N SER A 163 -10.34 -10.28 -9.63
CA SER A 163 -11.73 -10.49 -9.97
C SER A 163 -12.00 -10.23 -11.46
N THR A 164 -13.26 -10.28 -11.87
CA THR A 164 -13.66 -10.14 -13.28
C THR A 164 -14.04 -8.73 -13.68
N PHE A 165 -13.82 -7.75 -12.82
CA PHE A 165 -14.20 -6.35 -13.08
C PHE A 165 -13.00 -5.43 -13.25
N THR A 166 -13.24 -4.27 -13.84
CA THR A 166 -12.35 -3.12 -13.87
C THR A 166 -12.95 -2.03 -12.99
N SER A 167 -12.15 -1.41 -12.13
CA SER A 167 -12.59 -0.29 -11.31
C SER A 167 -11.95 1.01 -11.79
N THR A 168 -12.78 2.05 -11.93
CA THR A 168 -12.34 3.42 -12.19
C THR A 168 -12.60 4.27 -10.96
N GLU A 169 -11.57 4.86 -10.38
CA GLU A 169 -11.65 5.65 -9.17
C GLU A 169 -11.23 7.09 -9.42
N ALA A 170 -12.08 8.03 -9.05
CA ALA A 170 -11.76 9.44 -8.95
C ALA A 170 -11.85 9.88 -7.49
N ALA A 171 -10.78 10.40 -6.93
CA ALA A 171 -10.71 10.76 -5.52
C ALA A 171 -10.03 12.12 -5.32
N GLY A 172 -10.45 12.82 -4.27
CA GLY A 172 -9.80 14.04 -3.81
C GLY A 172 -9.99 14.25 -2.33
N GLY A 173 -8.96 14.74 -1.66
CA GLY A 173 -9.03 14.86 -0.22
C GLY A 173 -8.01 15.81 0.37
N VAL A 174 -8.15 15.97 1.68
CA VAL A 174 -7.30 16.81 2.52
C VAL A 174 -6.74 15.97 3.67
N SER A 175 -5.54 16.27 4.10
CA SER A 175 -4.92 15.62 5.25
C SER A 175 -4.18 16.61 6.13
N VAL A 176 -4.15 16.32 7.42
CA VAL A 176 -3.38 17.07 8.42
C VAL A 176 -2.47 16.08 9.14
N GLY A 177 -1.23 16.45 9.35
CA GLY A 177 -0.25 15.58 9.99
C GLY A 177 0.41 16.23 11.17
N PHE A 178 0.54 15.47 12.25
CA PHE A 178 1.05 15.91 13.55
C PHE A 178 2.33 15.15 13.89
N PRO A 179 3.50 15.80 13.94
CA PRO A 179 4.70 15.19 14.49
C PRO A 179 4.57 15.07 16.01
N LEU A 180 4.45 13.86 16.55
CA LEU A 180 4.42 13.64 18.00
C LEU A 180 5.82 13.66 18.60
N THR A 181 6.74 13.01 17.91
CA THR A 181 8.16 12.95 18.28
C THR A 181 9.02 13.01 17.01
N GLU A 182 10.34 12.89 17.14
CA GLU A 182 11.26 12.78 15.99
C GLU A 182 11.04 11.50 15.14
N VAL A 183 10.34 10.50 15.68
CA VAL A 183 10.13 9.20 15.07
C VAL A 183 8.66 8.78 14.95
N ASP A 184 7.77 9.48 15.65
CA ASP A 184 6.34 9.21 15.67
C ASP A 184 5.55 10.31 14.97
N TYR A 185 4.64 9.91 14.09
CA TYR A 185 3.83 10.82 13.30
C TYR A 185 2.39 10.32 13.21
N ILE A 186 1.42 11.21 13.43
CA ILE A 186 0.00 10.93 13.19
C ILE A 186 -0.45 11.74 11.99
N ARG A 187 -1.23 11.12 11.11
CA ARG A 187 -1.91 11.78 10.00
C ARG A 187 -3.39 11.46 10.06
N ALA A 188 -4.21 12.49 9.96
CA ALA A 188 -5.65 12.36 9.79
C ALA A 188 -6.05 13.02 8.46
N GLY A 189 -7.00 12.45 7.75
CA GLY A 189 -7.47 12.96 6.47
C GLY A 189 -8.92 12.62 6.21
N THR A 190 -9.51 13.34 5.28
CA THR A 190 -10.83 13.02 4.75
C THR A 190 -10.82 13.26 3.25
N GLY A 191 -11.55 12.45 2.53
CA GLY A 191 -11.64 12.50 1.07
C GLY A 191 -13.01 12.14 0.56
N LEU A 192 -13.23 12.48 -0.69
CA LEU A 192 -14.38 12.06 -1.46
C LEU A 192 -13.86 11.17 -2.58
N ARG A 193 -14.47 10.02 -2.77
CA ARG A 193 -14.09 9.02 -3.76
C ARG A 193 -15.34 8.56 -4.50
N SER A 194 -15.27 8.55 -5.82
CA SER A 194 -16.25 7.93 -6.69
C SER A 194 -15.59 6.74 -7.35
N THR A 195 -16.18 5.58 -7.23
CA THR A 195 -15.72 4.31 -7.80
C THR A 195 -16.78 3.80 -8.75
N ASP A 196 -16.44 3.68 -10.02
CA ASP A 196 -17.26 3.05 -11.06
C ASP A 196 -16.70 1.66 -11.34
N LEU A 197 -17.56 0.64 -11.25
CA LEU A 197 -17.22 -0.75 -11.52
C LEU A 197 -17.72 -1.16 -12.90
N ASN A 198 -16.82 -1.50 -13.78
CA ASN A 198 -17.14 -2.11 -15.05
C ASN A 198 -16.96 -3.62 -14.93
N ILE A 199 -18.06 -4.29 -14.65
CA ILE A 199 -18.13 -5.75 -14.60
C ILE A 199 -18.26 -6.21 -16.05
N GLY A 200 -17.26 -6.95 -16.53
CA GLY A 200 -17.26 -7.50 -17.91
C GLY A 200 -18.50 -8.36 -18.17
N ALA A 201 -18.77 -8.63 -19.44
CA ALA A 201 -19.93 -9.40 -19.86
C ALA A 201 -20.16 -10.61 -18.95
N PHE A 202 -21.37 -10.71 -18.41
CA PHE A 202 -21.80 -11.76 -17.50
C PHE A 202 -21.31 -13.12 -17.99
N VAL A 203 -20.60 -13.85 -17.15
CA VAL A 203 -20.37 -15.27 -17.38
C VAL A 203 -21.70 -15.95 -17.04
N PHE A 204 -22.45 -16.28 -18.04
CA PHE A 204 -23.68 -17.05 -17.83
C PHE A 204 -23.32 -18.39 -17.19
N GLU A 205 -23.69 -18.60 -15.95
CA GLU A 205 -23.82 -19.95 -15.43
C GLU A 205 -24.93 -20.63 -16.21
N ARG A 206 -24.58 -21.72 -16.83
CA ARG A 206 -25.56 -22.54 -17.53
C ARG A 206 -26.25 -23.42 -16.49
N GLU A 207 -27.31 -22.93 -15.88
CA GLU A 207 -28.16 -23.72 -15.03
C GLU A 207 -29.26 -24.36 -15.91
N PHE A 208 -29.40 -25.66 -15.83
CA PHE A 208 -30.39 -26.40 -16.58
C PHE A 208 -31.65 -26.50 -15.73
N VAL A 209 -32.66 -25.73 -16.08
CA VAL A 209 -33.95 -25.68 -15.39
C VAL A 209 -34.98 -26.32 -16.27
N ASP A 210 -35.89 -27.12 -15.68
CA ASP A 210 -37.08 -27.64 -16.39
C ASP A 210 -37.94 -26.46 -16.85
N PRO A 211 -38.22 -26.33 -18.17
CA PRO A 211 -39.10 -25.28 -18.67
C PRO A 211 -40.50 -25.32 -18.08
N ASP A 212 -40.94 -26.47 -17.58
CA ASP A 212 -42.27 -26.67 -16.97
C ASP A 212 -42.24 -26.54 -15.42
N ASP A 213 -41.06 -26.58 -14.79
CA ASP A 213 -40.88 -26.41 -13.35
C ASP A 213 -39.54 -25.74 -13.07
N PRO A 214 -39.52 -24.40 -12.82
CA PRO A 214 -38.27 -23.63 -12.61
C PRO A 214 -37.47 -24.03 -11.36
N ASP A 215 -38.05 -24.82 -10.46
CA ASP A 215 -37.38 -25.29 -9.25
C ASP A 215 -36.67 -26.65 -9.45
N VAL A 216 -36.75 -27.23 -10.63
CA VAL A 216 -36.13 -28.52 -10.94
C VAL A 216 -34.95 -28.36 -11.89
N ILE A 217 -33.76 -28.69 -11.41
CA ILE A 217 -32.54 -28.73 -12.20
C ILE A 217 -32.49 -30.04 -13.01
N LEU A 218 -32.65 -29.94 -14.33
CA LEU A 218 -32.72 -31.09 -15.25
C LEU A 218 -31.36 -31.43 -15.88
N CYS A 219 -30.30 -31.64 -15.14
CA CYS A 219 -29.08 -32.15 -15.75
C CYS A 219 -28.79 -33.62 -15.45
N ASN A 220 -29.82 -34.48 -15.50
CA ASN A 220 -29.63 -35.92 -15.43
C ASN A 220 -29.42 -36.61 -16.79
N ASP A 221 -29.59 -35.89 -17.89
CA ASP A 221 -29.38 -36.44 -19.24
C ASP A 221 -28.16 -35.78 -19.89
N ILE A 222 -27.00 -36.04 -19.29
CA ILE A 222 -25.70 -35.76 -19.90
C ILE A 222 -25.61 -36.67 -21.13
N ASN A 223 -25.52 -36.06 -22.34
CA ASN A 223 -25.28 -36.86 -23.55
C ASN A 223 -23.95 -37.63 -23.41
N GLU A 224 -23.71 -38.62 -24.29
CA GLU A 224 -22.49 -39.46 -24.25
C GLU A 224 -21.16 -38.68 -24.21
N ASN A 225 -21.19 -37.35 -24.41
CA ASN A 225 -20.03 -36.45 -24.37
C ASN A 225 -19.98 -35.56 -23.10
N GLY A 226 -20.86 -35.78 -22.14
CA GLY A 226 -20.87 -35.00 -20.89
C GLY A 226 -21.41 -33.57 -21.03
N ILE A 227 -22.15 -33.24 -22.09
CA ILE A 227 -22.69 -31.93 -22.39
C ILE A 227 -24.20 -31.95 -22.37
N CYS A 228 -24.81 -31.03 -21.63
CA CYS A 228 -26.26 -30.84 -21.66
C CYS A 228 -26.75 -30.24 -22.99
N PRO A 229 -27.90 -30.65 -23.51
CA PRO A 229 -28.45 -30.09 -24.74
C PRO A 229 -28.74 -28.58 -24.64
N GLU A 230 -28.38 -27.83 -25.67
CA GLU A 230 -28.50 -26.35 -25.74
C GLU A 230 -29.93 -25.83 -25.50
N GLN A 231 -30.93 -26.62 -25.73
CA GLN A 231 -32.35 -26.25 -25.59
C GLN A 231 -32.82 -26.04 -24.13
N TYR A 232 -32.04 -26.48 -23.16
CA TYR A 232 -32.31 -26.32 -21.72
C TYR A 232 -31.44 -25.25 -21.07
N LEU A 233 -30.76 -24.44 -21.86
CA LEU A 233 -29.90 -23.36 -21.36
C LEU A 233 -30.75 -22.11 -21.06
N VAL A 234 -31.05 -21.89 -19.80
CA VAL A 234 -31.60 -20.61 -19.36
C VAL A 234 -30.41 -19.73 -18.97
N PRO A 235 -30.23 -18.55 -19.61
CA PRO A 235 -29.21 -17.61 -19.19
C PRO A 235 -29.55 -17.11 -17.79
N ARG A 236 -28.77 -17.48 -16.78
CA ARG A 236 -28.79 -16.75 -15.51
C ARG A 236 -27.57 -15.80 -15.46
N PRO A 237 -27.72 -14.60 -14.91
CA PRO A 237 -26.57 -13.78 -14.57
C PRO A 237 -25.73 -14.56 -13.59
N GLY A 238 -24.58 -15.05 -14.03
CA GLY A 238 -23.90 -16.14 -13.36
C GLY A 238 -22.62 -15.77 -12.65
N ASP A 239 -22.38 -14.49 -12.38
CA ASP A 239 -21.29 -14.05 -11.48
C ASP A 239 -21.90 -13.76 -10.10
N PRO A 240 -21.46 -14.42 -9.00
CA PRO A 240 -21.92 -14.08 -7.66
C PRO A 240 -21.83 -12.58 -7.35
N LEU A 241 -20.80 -11.89 -7.88
CA LEU A 241 -20.65 -10.45 -7.75
C LEU A 241 -21.76 -9.67 -8.46
N SER A 242 -22.17 -10.09 -9.66
CA SER A 242 -23.25 -9.42 -10.37
C SER A 242 -24.61 -9.63 -9.70
N ARG A 243 -24.86 -10.80 -9.12
CA ARG A 243 -26.09 -11.05 -8.36
C ARG A 243 -26.20 -10.21 -7.09
N SER A 244 -25.07 -9.97 -6.39
CA SER A 244 -25.08 -9.14 -5.19
C SER A 244 -25.26 -7.64 -5.50
N LEU A 245 -25.03 -7.23 -6.75
CA LEU A 245 -25.18 -5.86 -7.21
C LEU A 245 -26.50 -5.60 -7.92
N ASP A 246 -27.09 -6.63 -8.54
CA ASP A 246 -28.39 -6.57 -9.23
C ASP A 246 -29.51 -6.61 -8.21
N HIS A 247 -29.96 -5.41 -7.78
CA HIS A 247 -30.98 -5.25 -6.74
C HIS A 247 -32.40 -5.44 -7.24
N ASP A 248 -32.64 -5.18 -8.51
CA ASP A 248 -33.96 -5.30 -9.11
C ASP A 248 -34.20 -6.64 -9.80
N GLY A 249 -33.14 -7.45 -9.94
CA GLY A 249 -33.21 -8.83 -10.45
C GLY A 249 -33.49 -8.91 -11.94
N ASP A 250 -33.24 -7.82 -12.69
CA ASP A 250 -33.49 -7.76 -14.13
C ASP A 250 -32.36 -8.37 -14.97
N GLY A 251 -31.24 -8.72 -14.33
CA GLY A 251 -30.05 -9.31 -14.95
C GLY A 251 -29.13 -8.29 -15.63
N GLU A 252 -29.42 -7.00 -15.53
CA GLU A 252 -28.59 -5.90 -16.03
C GLU A 252 -28.19 -4.99 -14.87
N LEU A 253 -26.92 -4.61 -14.79
CA LEU A 253 -26.46 -3.66 -13.77
C LEU A 253 -26.72 -2.22 -14.24
N SER A 254 -27.59 -1.53 -13.54
CA SER A 254 -27.82 -0.09 -13.73
C SER A 254 -26.62 0.74 -13.26
N ALA A 255 -26.55 2.00 -13.65
CA ALA A 255 -25.48 2.91 -13.21
C ALA A 255 -25.45 3.06 -11.66
N SER A 256 -26.63 3.04 -11.02
CA SER A 256 -26.76 3.13 -9.56
C SER A 256 -26.22 1.90 -8.81
N GLU A 257 -26.08 0.79 -9.49
CA GLU A 257 -25.53 -0.46 -8.93
C GLU A 257 -24.03 -0.63 -9.16
N ARG A 258 -23.45 0.18 -10.05
CA ARG A 258 -22.01 0.20 -10.37
C ARG A 258 -21.25 1.36 -9.77
N ASP A 259 -21.93 2.46 -9.49
CA ASP A 259 -21.32 3.70 -9.02
C ASP A 259 -21.39 3.78 -7.49
N PHE A 260 -20.23 3.77 -6.86
CA PHE A 260 -20.09 3.88 -5.41
C PHE A 260 -19.46 5.22 -5.05
N PHE A 261 -20.18 6.00 -4.26
CA PHE A 261 -19.65 7.21 -3.65
C PHE A 261 -19.21 6.92 -2.23
N THR A 262 -17.98 7.27 -1.89
CA THR A 262 -17.42 7.10 -0.55
C THR A 262 -16.90 8.43 -0.04
N TRP A 263 -17.37 8.85 1.12
CA TRP A 263 -16.77 9.90 1.91
C TRP A 263 -15.95 9.24 3.00
N ASP A 264 -14.63 9.20 2.82
CA ASP A 264 -13.72 8.50 3.73
C ASP A 264 -13.11 9.44 4.78
N PHE A 265 -12.83 8.85 5.93
CA PHE A 265 -12.01 9.43 6.99
C PHE A 265 -10.90 8.44 7.35
N THR A 266 -9.66 8.90 7.28
CA THR A 266 -8.48 8.06 7.53
C THR A 266 -7.67 8.63 8.68
N VAL A 267 -7.28 7.79 9.63
CA VAL A 267 -6.30 8.12 10.66
C VAL A 267 -5.17 7.11 10.59
N SER A 268 -3.93 7.59 10.57
CA SER A 268 -2.77 6.71 10.60
C SER A 268 -1.73 7.19 11.60
N TRP A 269 -1.18 6.26 12.34
CA TRP A 269 0.01 6.45 13.16
C TRP A 269 1.17 5.71 12.51
N SER A 270 2.35 6.33 12.50
CA SER A 270 3.57 5.72 12.01
C SER A 270 4.74 6.01 12.94
N ARG A 271 5.58 5.00 13.13
CA ARG A 271 6.84 5.09 13.87
C ARG A 271 7.96 4.51 13.04
N ASP A 272 9.03 5.28 12.83
CA ASP A 272 10.19 4.82 12.08
C ASP A 272 11.48 5.15 12.85
N THR A 273 12.16 4.09 13.31
CA THR A 273 13.43 4.15 14.03
C THR A 273 14.57 3.51 13.24
N ARG A 274 14.35 3.18 11.95
CA ARG A 274 15.37 2.56 11.11
C ARG A 274 16.57 3.48 10.90
N ASN A 275 17.73 2.89 10.90
CA ASN A 275 18.97 3.63 10.63
C ASN A 275 19.17 4.01 9.16
N HIS A 276 18.50 3.30 8.25
CA HIS A 276 18.55 3.56 6.81
C HIS A 276 17.21 3.19 6.16
N PHE A 277 16.74 4.01 5.23
CA PHE A 277 15.41 3.81 4.62
C PHE A 277 15.37 2.61 3.67
N LEU A 278 16.33 2.51 2.75
CA LEU A 278 16.36 1.46 1.72
C LEU A 278 16.95 0.14 2.23
N ASN A 279 18.05 0.21 2.99
CA ASN A 279 18.77 -0.96 3.49
C ASN A 279 18.93 -0.88 5.02
N PRO A 280 17.85 -1.06 5.78
CA PRO A 280 17.90 -1.02 7.23
C PRO A 280 18.68 -2.21 7.79
N THR A 281 19.59 -1.92 8.73
CA THR A 281 20.34 -2.94 9.47
C THR A 281 19.94 -3.03 10.93
N ARG A 282 19.27 -1.99 11.45
CA ARG A 282 18.74 -1.92 12.83
C ARG A 282 17.56 -0.97 12.91
N GLY A 283 16.77 -1.14 13.97
CA GLY A 283 15.58 -0.32 14.23
C GLY A 283 14.30 -1.02 13.82
N SER A 284 13.21 -0.28 13.77
CA SER A 284 11.89 -0.79 13.42
C SER A 284 11.08 0.24 12.66
N SER A 285 10.14 -0.23 11.86
CA SER A 285 9.07 0.59 11.30
C SER A 285 7.73 -0.03 11.68
N GLN A 286 6.77 0.81 12.05
CA GLN A 286 5.41 0.40 12.39
C GLN A 286 4.44 1.39 11.77
N ARG A 287 3.32 0.91 11.29
CA ARG A 287 2.22 1.72 10.79
C ARG A 287 0.90 1.08 11.17
N LEU A 288 0.02 1.87 11.78
CA LEU A 288 -1.35 1.53 12.04
C LEU A 288 -2.22 2.53 11.29
N SER A 289 -3.18 2.06 10.51
CA SER A 289 -4.14 2.91 9.81
C SER A 289 -5.55 2.40 10.03
N LEU A 290 -6.44 3.33 10.30
CA LEU A 290 -7.89 3.14 10.31
C LEU A 290 -8.46 3.99 9.18
N GLU A 291 -9.20 3.38 8.31
CA GLU A 291 -10.04 4.02 7.30
C GLU A 291 -11.49 3.69 7.62
N THR A 292 -12.36 4.66 7.55
CA THR A 292 -13.80 4.45 7.73
C THR A 292 -14.57 5.33 6.77
N SER A 293 -15.62 4.81 6.19
CA SER A 293 -16.57 5.60 5.42
C SER A 293 -17.48 6.37 6.37
N LEU A 294 -17.82 7.59 5.99
CA LEU A 294 -18.70 8.47 6.76
C LEU A 294 -20.16 8.37 6.26
N PRO A 295 -21.14 8.76 7.10
CA PRO A 295 -22.55 8.81 6.69
C PRO A 295 -22.74 9.66 5.42
N GLY A 296 -23.47 9.12 4.45
CA GLY A 296 -23.64 9.68 3.10
C GLY A 296 -22.84 8.96 2.03
N SER A 297 -22.00 7.99 2.42
CA SER A 297 -21.39 7.02 1.51
C SER A 297 -22.42 5.99 1.03
N THR A 298 -22.28 5.49 -0.19
CA THR A 298 -23.13 4.44 -0.75
C THR A 298 -23.01 3.13 0.06
N ARG A 299 -21.81 2.83 0.54
CA ARG A 299 -21.53 1.72 1.45
C ARG A 299 -20.80 2.23 2.68
N GLN A 300 -21.14 1.70 3.85
CA GLN A 300 -20.54 2.12 5.11
C GLN A 300 -19.69 0.98 5.68
N PHE A 301 -18.40 1.20 5.75
CA PHE A 301 -17.42 0.19 6.18
C PHE A 301 -16.26 0.85 6.96
N TYR A 302 -15.47 0.00 7.62
CA TYR A 302 -14.21 0.39 8.22
C TYR A 302 -13.12 -0.66 7.92
N LYS A 303 -11.87 -0.19 7.83
CA LYS A 303 -10.68 -1.02 7.61
C LYS A 303 -9.61 -0.63 8.62
N LEU A 304 -9.11 -1.60 9.36
CA LEU A 304 -7.95 -1.47 10.24
C LEU A 304 -6.78 -2.22 9.63
N PHE A 305 -5.66 -1.56 9.44
CA PHE A 305 -4.48 -2.20 8.90
C PHE A 305 -3.24 -1.87 9.74
N TYR A 306 -2.55 -2.92 10.21
CA TYR A 306 -1.31 -2.78 10.96
C TYR A 306 -0.18 -3.50 10.23
N ARG A 307 0.93 -2.81 10.03
CA ARG A 307 2.16 -3.37 9.47
C ARG A 307 3.33 -3.01 10.36
N ALA A 308 4.20 -3.99 10.61
CA ALA A 308 5.42 -3.81 11.39
C ALA A 308 6.60 -4.53 10.76
N ALA A 309 7.79 -3.95 10.90
CA ALA A 309 9.05 -4.61 10.57
C ALA A 309 10.10 -4.22 11.60
N LYS A 310 10.95 -5.17 11.96
CA LYS A 310 12.05 -4.96 12.91
C LYS A 310 13.32 -5.63 12.42
N TYR A 311 14.45 -4.95 12.60
CA TYR A 311 15.77 -5.31 12.08
C TYR A 311 16.78 -5.40 13.21
N TRP A 312 17.56 -6.47 13.25
CA TRP A 312 18.62 -6.69 14.21
C TRP A 312 19.91 -7.08 13.49
N PRO A 313 21.02 -6.36 13.70
CA PRO A 313 22.32 -6.85 13.31
C PRO A 313 22.70 -8.00 14.22
N ILE A 314 23.08 -9.17 13.65
CA ILE A 314 23.45 -10.34 14.44
C ILE A 314 24.97 -10.42 14.57
N TRP A 315 25.67 -10.64 13.47
CA TRP A 315 27.10 -10.81 13.45
C TRP A 315 27.66 -10.55 12.03
N ALA A 316 28.84 -9.93 11.93
CA ALA A 316 29.56 -9.73 10.65
C ALA A 316 28.66 -9.20 9.51
N ASP A 317 27.87 -8.15 9.78
CA ASP A 317 26.92 -7.52 8.85
C ASP A 317 25.72 -8.39 8.44
N LEU A 318 25.54 -9.57 9.06
CA LEU A 318 24.29 -10.32 8.95
C LEU A 318 23.15 -9.56 9.64
N VAL A 319 22.05 -9.38 8.94
CA VAL A 319 20.86 -8.70 9.47
C VAL A 319 19.70 -9.68 9.47
N PHE A 320 19.16 -9.93 10.66
CA PHE A 320 17.89 -10.63 10.82
C PHE A 320 16.75 -9.62 10.85
N SER A 321 15.69 -9.91 10.15
CA SER A 321 14.48 -9.10 10.19
C SER A 321 13.24 -9.95 10.30
N VAL A 322 12.23 -9.38 10.96
CA VAL A 322 10.89 -9.95 11.05
C VAL A 322 9.92 -8.86 10.59
N HIS A 323 8.98 -9.24 9.75
CA HIS A 323 7.91 -8.36 9.33
C HIS A 323 6.57 -9.08 9.45
N GLY A 324 5.51 -8.31 9.56
CA GLY A 324 4.15 -8.84 9.58
C GLY A 324 3.13 -7.75 9.34
N GLU A 325 2.00 -8.18 8.85
CA GLU A 325 0.84 -7.32 8.61
C GLU A 325 -0.45 -8.03 8.97
N VAL A 326 -1.38 -7.26 9.50
CA VAL A 326 -2.72 -7.70 9.83
C VAL A 326 -3.70 -6.66 9.30
N GLY A 327 -4.64 -7.09 8.51
CA GLY A 327 -5.77 -6.32 8.03
C GLY A 327 -7.06 -6.90 8.58
N TYR A 328 -7.97 -6.04 8.99
CA TYR A 328 -9.33 -6.38 9.37
C TYR A 328 -10.26 -5.29 8.87
N GLY A 329 -11.38 -5.68 8.33
CA GLY A 329 -12.41 -4.76 7.93
C GLY A 329 -13.79 -5.38 8.07
N ASP A 330 -14.81 -4.52 8.05
CA ASP A 330 -16.20 -4.93 8.20
C ASP A 330 -17.13 -3.81 7.75
N SER A 331 -18.38 -4.10 7.51
CA SER A 331 -19.38 -3.08 7.21
C SER A 331 -20.17 -2.67 8.47
N TYR A 332 -20.75 -1.46 8.42
CA TYR A 332 -21.70 -1.00 9.43
C TYR A 332 -23.15 -1.28 9.02
N ASP A 333 -23.36 -1.55 7.74
CA ASP A 333 -24.69 -1.81 7.19
C ASP A 333 -24.96 -3.31 7.31
N ASP A 334 -26.02 -3.68 8.02
CA ASP A 334 -26.62 -5.00 7.91
C ASP A 334 -27.27 -5.06 6.51
N TYR A 335 -26.53 -5.60 5.56
CA TYR A 335 -27.04 -5.79 4.21
C TYR A 335 -27.95 -7.01 4.20
N ASP A 336 -29.26 -6.77 4.25
CA ASP A 336 -30.27 -7.80 4.16
C ASP A 336 -30.36 -8.29 2.69
N SER A 337 -29.37 -9.06 2.26
CA SER A 337 -29.47 -9.78 1.01
C SER A 337 -30.38 -10.98 1.24
N THR A 338 -31.54 -10.89 0.72
CA THR A 338 -32.51 -12.01 0.70
C THR A 338 -32.12 -13.15 -0.24
N SER A 339 -30.96 -13.09 -0.86
CA SER A 339 -30.36 -14.17 -1.63
C SER A 339 -29.47 -15.04 -0.74
N GLN A 340 -30.09 -15.91 0.06
CA GLN A 340 -29.38 -17.06 0.60
C GLN A 340 -28.87 -17.88 -0.60
N ALA A 341 -27.59 -17.78 -0.92
CA ALA A 341 -26.94 -18.79 -1.74
C ALA A 341 -27.01 -20.10 -0.96
N THR A 342 -28.00 -20.91 -1.25
CA THR A 342 -28.04 -22.28 -0.74
C THR A 342 -26.74 -22.95 -1.19
N PRO A 343 -25.98 -23.58 -0.27
CA PRO A 343 -24.80 -24.36 -0.64
C PRO A 343 -25.27 -25.41 -1.65
N VAL A 344 -24.84 -25.30 -2.87
CA VAL A 344 -25.04 -26.37 -3.85
C VAL A 344 -24.13 -27.52 -3.42
N PRO A 345 -24.65 -28.71 -3.06
CA PRO A 345 -23.80 -29.84 -2.72
C PRO A 345 -22.87 -30.13 -3.89
N SER A 346 -21.57 -30.23 -3.63
CA SER A 346 -20.60 -30.67 -4.63
C SER A 346 -21.07 -31.98 -5.24
N PRO A 347 -21.27 -32.10 -6.56
CA PRO A 347 -21.31 -33.41 -7.17
C PRO A 347 -19.93 -34.06 -6.89
N ASP A 348 -19.96 -35.33 -6.49
CA ASP A 348 -18.78 -36.18 -6.35
C ASP A 348 -18.03 -36.19 -7.67
N LEU A 349 -17.01 -35.33 -7.78
CA LEU A 349 -16.18 -35.23 -8.99
C LEU A 349 -15.18 -36.39 -9.03
N PRO A 350 -14.96 -37.00 -10.20
CA PRO A 350 -14.03 -38.12 -10.32
C PRO A 350 -12.62 -37.78 -9.85
N GLU A 351 -11.99 -38.70 -9.10
CA GLU A 351 -10.56 -38.57 -8.73
C GLU A 351 -9.72 -38.46 -10.01
N GLY A 352 -9.09 -37.28 -10.22
CA GLY A 352 -8.12 -37.12 -11.29
C GLY A 352 -8.16 -35.82 -12.09
N THR A 353 -9.08 -34.92 -11.86
CA THR A 353 -9.13 -33.64 -12.56
C THR A 353 -8.12 -32.67 -11.93
N GLU A 354 -6.97 -32.48 -12.59
CA GLU A 354 -5.99 -31.47 -12.21
C GLU A 354 -6.57 -30.07 -12.47
N GLY A 355 -6.77 -29.27 -11.42
CA GLY A 355 -7.17 -27.86 -11.55
C GLY A 355 -8.47 -27.47 -10.84
N GLU A 356 -9.11 -28.37 -10.11
CA GLU A 356 -10.38 -28.10 -9.42
C GLU A 356 -10.16 -27.31 -8.13
N CYS A 357 -10.90 -26.21 -7.99
CA CYS A 357 -11.13 -25.54 -6.72
C CYS A 357 -11.99 -26.44 -5.84
N LEU A 358 -11.45 -26.91 -4.73
CA LEU A 358 -12.24 -27.65 -3.75
C LEU A 358 -13.18 -26.67 -3.05
N GLN A 359 -14.47 -26.99 -3.10
CA GLN A 359 -15.54 -26.31 -2.43
C GLN A 359 -15.47 -26.51 -0.92
N GLU A 360 -14.85 -25.62 -0.20
CA GLU A 360 -15.21 -25.41 1.20
C GLU A 360 -15.42 -23.92 1.50
N GLU A 361 -15.24 -23.04 0.51
CA GLU A 361 -15.38 -21.61 0.70
C GLU A 361 -16.35 -21.03 -0.34
N VAL A 362 -17.66 -21.30 -0.19
CA VAL A 362 -18.69 -20.52 -0.87
C VAL A 362 -18.82 -19.21 -0.12
N MET A 363 -18.28 -18.15 -0.69
CA MET A 363 -18.38 -16.82 -0.16
C MET A 363 -19.81 -16.33 -0.15
N THR A 364 -20.35 -16.01 1.02
CA THR A 364 -21.53 -15.17 1.13
C THR A 364 -21.07 -13.72 1.04
N LEU A 365 -21.38 -13.05 -0.06
CA LEU A 365 -21.01 -11.63 -0.29
C LEU A 365 -21.82 -10.64 0.55
N ASP A 366 -22.55 -11.12 1.52
CA ASP A 366 -23.65 -10.42 2.16
C ASP A 366 -23.27 -9.68 3.42
N ASP A 367 -22.18 -10.10 4.08
CA ASP A 367 -21.65 -9.46 5.30
C ASP A 367 -20.17 -9.13 5.12
N GLY A 368 -19.71 -8.01 5.68
CA GLY A 368 -18.30 -7.64 5.70
C GLY A 368 -17.93 -6.45 4.83
N LEU A 369 -16.69 -6.40 4.41
CA LEU A 369 -16.20 -5.33 3.52
C LEU A 369 -16.86 -5.42 2.13
N PRO A 370 -17.14 -4.29 1.49
CA PRO A 370 -17.46 -4.30 0.07
C PRO A 370 -16.34 -5.02 -0.72
N PHE A 371 -16.70 -5.90 -1.64
CA PHE A 371 -15.73 -6.75 -2.35
C PHE A 371 -14.58 -5.99 -3.03
N TYR A 372 -14.81 -4.76 -3.47
CA TYR A 372 -13.79 -3.90 -4.08
C TYR A 372 -12.82 -3.29 -3.04
N GLU A 373 -13.07 -3.51 -1.74
CA GLU A 373 -12.22 -3.10 -0.61
C GLU A 373 -11.55 -4.28 0.09
N HIS A 374 -11.81 -5.51 -0.33
CA HIS A 374 -11.24 -6.72 0.26
C HIS A 374 -9.71 -6.71 0.31
N PHE A 375 -9.16 -7.44 1.25
CA PHE A 375 -7.74 -7.74 1.30
C PHE A 375 -7.41 -8.92 0.39
N TYR A 376 -6.21 -8.90 -0.19
CA TYR A 376 -5.68 -9.95 -1.04
C TYR A 376 -4.33 -10.41 -0.54
N GLY A 377 -3.92 -11.66 -0.85
CA GLY A 377 -2.68 -12.25 -0.40
C GLY A 377 -1.93 -13.00 -1.50
N GLY A 378 -0.62 -13.17 -1.30
CA GLY A 378 0.31 -13.76 -2.26
C GLY A 378 1.09 -12.73 -3.05
N GLY A 379 2.23 -13.13 -3.61
CA GLY A 379 3.02 -12.30 -4.48
C GLY A 379 4.43 -11.97 -3.99
N VAL A 380 5.15 -11.25 -4.86
CA VAL A 380 6.60 -10.99 -4.74
C VAL A 380 6.99 -10.24 -3.46
N ARG A 381 6.07 -9.52 -2.83
CA ARG A 381 6.31 -8.69 -1.63
C ARG A 381 5.45 -9.07 -0.42
N ASP A 382 4.62 -10.08 -0.55
CA ASP A 382 3.71 -10.53 0.48
C ASP A 382 4.08 -11.95 0.91
N ILE A 383 3.45 -12.97 0.36
CA ILE A 383 3.76 -14.38 0.62
C ILE A 383 4.41 -14.92 -0.65
N ARG A 384 5.75 -14.87 -0.69
CA ARG A 384 6.52 -15.28 -1.87
C ARG A 384 6.34 -16.76 -2.19
N GLY A 385 6.41 -17.13 -3.49
CA GLY A 385 6.20 -18.50 -3.95
C GLY A 385 4.75 -18.82 -4.32
N PHE A 386 3.86 -17.88 -4.10
CA PHE A 386 2.49 -17.92 -4.59
C PHE A 386 2.26 -16.77 -5.57
N GLU A 387 1.42 -16.96 -6.57
CA GLU A 387 1.06 -15.89 -7.50
C GLU A 387 0.40 -14.72 -6.78
N ASP A 388 0.59 -13.51 -7.33
CA ASP A 388 0.05 -12.29 -6.74
C ASP A 388 -1.48 -12.37 -6.63
N ASN A 389 -2.01 -12.03 -5.46
CA ASN A 389 -3.44 -11.94 -5.15
C ASN A 389 -4.23 -13.24 -5.33
N THR A 390 -3.60 -14.40 -5.20
CA THR A 390 -4.28 -15.68 -5.43
C THR A 390 -4.59 -16.48 -4.16
N LEU A 391 -4.19 -15.96 -2.99
CA LEU A 391 -4.45 -16.60 -1.70
C LEU A 391 -5.67 -16.03 -1.01
N GLY A 392 -6.54 -16.91 -0.52
CA GLY A 392 -7.77 -16.55 0.19
C GLY A 392 -9.01 -17.19 -0.41
N PRO A 393 -10.20 -16.71 -0.01
CA PRO A 393 -11.49 -17.13 -0.53
C PRO A 393 -11.56 -17.02 -2.06
N LYS A 394 -12.28 -17.94 -2.70
CA LYS A 394 -12.36 -18.05 -4.16
C LYS A 394 -13.80 -18.08 -4.65
N ASP A 395 -14.03 -17.55 -5.86
CA ASP A 395 -15.32 -17.50 -6.50
C ASP A 395 -15.71 -18.86 -7.10
N GLY A 396 -16.35 -19.72 -6.36
CA GLY A 396 -16.98 -20.93 -6.88
C GLY A 396 -16.12 -21.85 -7.76
N ILE A 397 -16.75 -22.87 -8.33
CA ILE A 397 -16.11 -24.03 -8.99
C ILE A 397 -15.46 -23.70 -10.33
N ILE A 398 -15.95 -22.68 -11.05
CA ILE A 398 -15.64 -22.50 -12.48
C ILE A 398 -14.40 -21.64 -12.72
N SER A 399 -14.20 -20.55 -11.97
CA SER A 399 -13.12 -19.62 -12.23
C SER A 399 -11.95 -19.73 -11.26
N CYS A 400 -12.16 -20.23 -10.06
CA CYS A 400 -11.12 -20.38 -9.03
C CYS A 400 -10.30 -19.13 -8.76
N ARG A 401 -10.88 -17.95 -8.96
CA ARG A 401 -10.23 -16.68 -8.72
C ARG A 401 -10.38 -16.27 -7.27
N ALA A 402 -9.36 -15.63 -6.74
CA ALA A 402 -9.46 -15.06 -5.42
C ALA A 402 -10.40 -13.85 -5.46
N VAL A 403 -11.33 -13.80 -4.52
CA VAL A 403 -12.25 -12.68 -4.32
C VAL A 403 -11.83 -11.79 -3.14
N GLY A 404 -10.72 -12.16 -2.48
CA GLY A 404 -10.26 -11.47 -1.29
C GLY A 404 -11.08 -11.83 -0.06
N GLY A 405 -10.93 -11.03 0.98
CA GLY A 405 -11.68 -11.21 2.23
C GLY A 405 -11.43 -10.08 3.21
N ASP A 406 -12.11 -10.16 4.35
CA ASP A 406 -12.15 -9.11 5.37
C ASP A 406 -10.98 -9.15 6.32
N VAL A 407 -10.29 -10.29 6.39
CA VAL A 407 -9.19 -10.50 7.33
C VAL A 407 -7.95 -10.96 6.59
N LYS A 408 -6.87 -10.24 6.73
CA LYS A 408 -5.55 -10.62 6.23
C LYS A 408 -4.57 -10.81 7.37
N VAL A 409 -3.83 -11.91 7.37
CA VAL A 409 -2.70 -12.13 8.26
C VAL A 409 -1.53 -12.63 7.42
N ALA A 410 -0.46 -11.85 7.36
CA ALA A 410 0.75 -12.22 6.65
C ALA A 410 1.99 -11.80 7.42
N GLY A 411 3.08 -12.51 7.22
CA GLY A 411 4.35 -12.16 7.85
C GLY A 411 5.50 -13.02 7.37
N GLY A 412 6.69 -12.64 7.77
CA GLY A 412 7.87 -13.38 7.40
C GLY A 412 9.10 -12.99 8.20
N MET A 413 10.14 -13.80 8.00
CA MET A 413 11.46 -13.62 8.58
C MET A 413 12.49 -13.63 7.46
N GLU A 414 13.49 -12.78 7.57
CA GLU A 414 14.58 -12.73 6.62
C GLU A 414 15.94 -12.71 7.33
N LEU A 415 16.87 -13.48 6.80
CA LEU A 415 18.29 -13.39 7.15
C LEU A 415 19.06 -12.83 5.95
N ALA A 416 19.39 -11.55 6.01
CA ALA A 416 20.16 -10.88 4.99
C ALA A 416 21.65 -11.10 5.18
N ILE A 417 22.29 -11.50 4.08
CA ILE A 417 23.71 -11.84 4.01
C ILE A 417 24.42 -10.68 3.31
N PRO A 418 25.53 -10.18 3.85
CA PRO A 418 26.34 -9.15 3.17
C PRO A 418 26.86 -9.67 1.84
N THR A 419 26.72 -8.88 0.77
CA THR A 419 27.22 -9.25 -0.53
C THR A 419 28.61 -8.65 -0.78
N PRO A 420 29.61 -9.47 -1.18
CA PRO A 420 30.97 -8.99 -1.44
C PRO A 420 31.08 -8.14 -2.73
N PHE A 421 30.02 -8.12 -3.57
CA PHE A 421 30.09 -7.58 -4.92
C PHE A 421 29.86 -6.07 -5.05
N THR A 422 29.39 -5.40 -3.98
CA THR A 422 29.16 -3.95 -4.03
C THR A 422 29.75 -3.26 -2.82
N LYS A 423 30.87 -2.55 -3.06
CA LYS A 423 31.37 -1.54 -2.11
C LYS A 423 30.33 -0.42 -2.05
N GLY A 424 29.46 -0.41 -1.05
CA GLY A 424 28.44 0.63 -0.87
C GLY A 424 27.01 0.13 -0.62
N GLY A 425 26.78 -1.18 -0.45
CA GLY A 425 25.49 -1.72 0.03
C GLY A 425 24.35 -1.73 -1.00
N GLY A 426 24.63 -1.65 -2.29
CA GLY A 426 23.61 -1.65 -3.36
C GLY A 426 22.95 -3.01 -3.65
N SER A 427 23.47 -4.11 -3.14
CA SER A 427 22.87 -5.43 -3.31
C SER A 427 22.75 -6.17 -2.00
N ARG A 428 21.70 -7.01 -1.89
CA ARG A 428 21.37 -7.80 -0.71
C ARG A 428 20.89 -9.16 -1.16
N ILE A 429 21.39 -10.21 -0.54
CA ILE A 429 20.86 -11.56 -0.64
C ILE A 429 20.24 -11.89 0.71
N ALA A 430 19.06 -12.48 0.71
CA ALA A 430 18.39 -12.89 1.93
C ALA A 430 17.81 -14.30 1.80
N LEU A 431 17.93 -15.09 2.86
CA LEU A 431 17.10 -16.27 3.05
C LEU A 431 15.82 -15.82 3.73
N PHE A 432 14.68 -16.30 3.26
CA PHE A 432 13.40 -15.90 3.81
C PHE A 432 12.52 -17.11 4.17
N PHE A 433 11.60 -16.84 5.06
CA PHE A 433 10.47 -17.69 5.40
C PHE A 433 9.23 -16.78 5.51
N ASP A 434 8.22 -17.03 4.69
CA ASP A 434 6.97 -16.28 4.69
C ASP A 434 5.80 -17.20 5.06
N PHE A 435 4.79 -16.60 5.67
CA PHE A 435 3.53 -17.27 5.99
C PHE A 435 2.37 -16.28 5.91
N GLY A 436 1.20 -16.77 5.60
CA GLY A 436 -0.01 -15.94 5.62
C GLY A 436 -1.19 -16.55 4.91
N ILE A 437 -2.30 -15.84 4.99
CA ILE A 437 -3.58 -16.15 4.37
C ILE A 437 -4.49 -14.93 4.43
N VAL A 438 -5.52 -14.94 3.61
CA VAL A 438 -6.69 -14.08 3.70
C VAL A 438 -7.89 -14.94 4.05
N TYR A 439 -8.73 -14.47 4.96
CA TYR A 439 -9.96 -15.11 5.37
C TYR A 439 -11.16 -14.27 4.94
N GLU A 440 -12.27 -14.93 4.70
CA GLU A 440 -13.54 -14.29 4.42
C GLU A 440 -13.92 -13.32 5.56
N ASN A 441 -13.98 -13.82 6.78
CA ASN A 441 -14.25 -13.04 7.97
C ASN A 441 -13.48 -13.59 9.18
N TRP A 442 -13.63 -12.95 10.34
CA TRP A 442 -12.93 -13.38 11.55
C TRP A 442 -13.43 -14.71 12.12
N SER A 443 -14.68 -15.09 11.86
CA SER A 443 -15.26 -16.36 12.34
C SER A 443 -14.68 -17.59 11.64
N THR A 444 -14.15 -17.42 10.44
CA THR A 444 -13.51 -18.48 9.63
C THR A 444 -12.01 -18.62 9.93
N PHE A 445 -11.47 -17.85 10.90
CA PHE A 445 -10.06 -17.89 11.21
C PHE A 445 -9.61 -19.27 11.69
N ASP A 446 -8.73 -19.90 10.93
CA ASP A 446 -8.05 -21.15 11.26
C ASP A 446 -6.54 -21.06 10.96
N ALA A 447 -5.72 -21.11 12.01
CA ALA A 447 -4.27 -21.13 11.85
C ALA A 447 -3.76 -22.36 11.06
N GLY A 448 -4.58 -23.42 10.97
CA GLY A 448 -4.30 -24.57 10.12
C GLY A 448 -4.25 -24.24 8.62
N LEU A 449 -4.90 -23.18 8.18
CA LEU A 449 -4.98 -22.77 6.76
C LEU A 449 -3.81 -21.88 6.31
N PHE A 450 -2.89 -21.49 7.18
CA PHE A 450 -1.72 -20.70 6.76
C PHE A 450 -0.95 -21.40 5.64
N ARG A 451 -0.69 -20.66 4.56
CA ARG A 451 0.30 -21.03 3.53
C ARG A 451 1.67 -20.61 4.02
N MET A 452 2.68 -21.38 3.65
CA MET A 452 4.06 -21.14 4.07
C MET A 452 5.02 -21.38 2.93
N SER A 453 6.04 -20.54 2.82
CA SER A 453 7.09 -20.68 1.83
C SER A 453 8.46 -20.30 2.40
N THR A 454 9.51 -20.76 1.75
CA THR A 454 10.89 -20.39 2.04
C THR A 454 11.66 -20.22 0.75
N GLY A 455 12.75 -19.50 0.77
CA GLY A 455 13.55 -19.33 -0.43
C GLY A 455 14.69 -18.35 -0.28
N ILE A 456 15.17 -17.89 -1.43
CA ILE A 456 16.25 -16.92 -1.55
C ILE A 456 15.71 -15.69 -2.28
N SER A 457 15.97 -14.52 -1.71
CA SER A 457 15.67 -13.22 -2.31
C SER A 457 16.96 -12.48 -2.64
N VAL A 458 17.05 -11.94 -3.85
CA VAL A 458 18.13 -11.07 -4.29
C VAL A 458 17.54 -9.71 -4.60
N THR A 459 17.99 -8.69 -3.88
CA THR A 459 17.63 -7.30 -4.15
C THR A 459 18.86 -6.53 -4.58
N TRP A 460 18.80 -5.85 -5.69
CA TRP A 460 19.89 -5.03 -6.21
C TRP A 460 19.40 -3.62 -6.57
N GLN A 461 20.01 -2.61 -5.98
CA GLN A 461 19.78 -1.20 -6.33
C GLN A 461 20.63 -0.87 -7.57
N ALA A 462 20.13 -1.23 -8.74
CA ALA A 462 20.78 -0.94 -10.01
C ALA A 462 20.62 0.56 -10.37
N PRO A 463 21.50 1.15 -11.19
CA PRO A 463 21.37 2.53 -11.68
C PRO A 463 20.05 2.81 -12.41
N ILE A 464 19.45 1.78 -12.98
CA ILE A 464 18.20 1.81 -13.75
C ILE A 464 16.95 1.54 -12.86
N GLY A 465 17.13 1.35 -11.55
CA GLY A 465 16.08 1.07 -10.58
C GLY A 465 16.31 -0.23 -9.79
N PRO A 466 15.54 -0.47 -8.74
CA PRO A 466 15.65 -1.68 -7.93
C PRO A 466 15.25 -2.92 -8.75
N ILE A 467 16.03 -3.97 -8.58
CA ILE A 467 15.75 -5.30 -9.12
C ILE A 467 15.50 -6.24 -7.95
N ILE A 468 14.39 -6.95 -7.97
CA ILE A 468 14.04 -7.96 -6.97
C ILE A 468 13.85 -9.29 -7.71
N MET A 469 14.53 -10.33 -7.23
CA MET A 469 14.38 -11.69 -7.73
C MET A 469 14.22 -12.62 -6.53
N ASN A 470 13.14 -13.39 -6.51
CA ASN A 470 12.89 -14.39 -5.48
C ASN A 470 12.83 -15.77 -6.10
N TYR A 471 13.49 -16.72 -5.49
CA TYR A 471 13.31 -18.13 -5.79
C TYR A 471 12.74 -18.81 -4.56
N ALA A 472 11.48 -19.18 -4.63
CA ALA A 472 10.66 -19.60 -3.50
C ALA A 472 10.17 -21.04 -3.64
N PHE A 473 10.11 -21.73 -2.50
CA PHE A 473 9.59 -23.09 -2.38
C PHE A 473 8.39 -23.06 -1.42
N PRO A 474 7.17 -23.30 -1.89
CA PRO A 474 6.03 -23.49 -1.01
C PRO A 474 6.23 -24.73 -0.13
N ILE A 475 6.29 -24.54 1.20
CA ILE A 475 6.42 -25.61 2.20
C ILE A 475 5.04 -26.19 2.54
N LYS A 476 4.06 -25.29 2.66
CA LYS A 476 2.68 -25.64 2.94
C LYS A 476 1.77 -24.91 1.96
N LYS A 477 1.08 -25.70 1.15
CA LYS A 477 0.09 -25.24 0.17
C LYS A 477 -1.10 -26.20 0.18
N PHE A 478 -2.20 -25.74 -0.33
CA PHE A 478 -3.41 -26.52 -0.50
C PHE A 478 -3.68 -26.80 -1.99
N ARG A 479 -4.55 -27.75 -2.27
CA ARG A 479 -5.01 -28.01 -3.62
C ARG A 479 -5.70 -26.76 -4.17
N GLY A 480 -5.39 -26.39 -5.41
CA GLY A 480 -5.92 -25.16 -6.03
C GLY A 480 -5.11 -23.89 -5.76
N ASP A 481 -4.09 -23.92 -4.90
CA ASP A 481 -3.18 -22.77 -4.74
C ASP A 481 -2.29 -22.61 -5.97
N ARG A 482 -2.28 -21.41 -6.55
CA ARG A 482 -1.43 -21.07 -7.67
C ARG A 482 -0.04 -20.67 -7.16
N THR A 483 0.96 -21.44 -7.57
CA THR A 483 2.34 -21.27 -7.07
C THR A 483 3.27 -20.76 -8.16
N GLU A 484 4.15 -19.83 -7.80
CA GLU A 484 5.14 -19.24 -8.67
C GLU A 484 6.52 -19.28 -8.01
N ALA A 485 7.37 -20.22 -8.45
CA ALA A 485 8.67 -20.45 -7.82
C ALA A 485 9.67 -19.32 -8.10
N LEU A 486 9.66 -18.74 -9.30
CA LEU A 486 10.54 -17.64 -9.69
C LEU A 486 9.72 -16.36 -9.86
N GLN A 487 9.94 -15.42 -8.98
CA GLN A 487 9.27 -14.13 -9.00
C GLN A 487 10.27 -13.02 -9.26
N PHE A 488 9.94 -12.11 -10.16
CA PHE A 488 10.83 -11.06 -10.63
C PHE A 488 10.13 -9.72 -10.77
N SER A 489 10.80 -8.66 -10.31
CA SER A 489 10.34 -7.27 -10.49
C SER A 489 11.53 -6.35 -10.70
N PHE A 490 11.38 -5.36 -11.56
CA PHE A 490 12.43 -4.44 -11.98
C PHE A 490 11.90 -3.02 -12.09
N GLY A 491 12.68 -2.04 -11.64
CA GLY A 491 12.47 -0.62 -11.92
C GLY A 491 11.33 0.06 -11.16
N THR A 492 10.58 -0.66 -10.31
CA THR A 492 9.45 -0.12 -9.58
C THR A 492 9.69 -0.15 -8.08
N THR A 493 9.65 1.02 -7.45
CA THR A 493 9.47 1.16 -6.00
C THR A 493 8.02 1.54 -5.77
N PHE A 494 7.20 0.57 -5.38
CA PHE A 494 5.83 0.82 -4.93
C PHE A 494 5.78 0.98 -3.41
#